data_31cd1d5d71d2fc97de255e03644e8b44
#
_entry.id   31cd1d5d71d2fc97de255e03644e8b44
#
_cell.length_a   1.000
_cell.length_b   1.000
_cell.length_c   1.000
_cell.angle_alpha   90.00
_cell.angle_beta   90.00
_cell.angle_gamma   90.00
#
_symmetry.space_group_name_H-M   'P 1'
#
loop_
_entity.id
_entity.type
_entity.pdbx_description
1 polymer ?
#
loop_
_entity_poly.entity_id
_entity_poly.type
_entity_poly.pdbx_seq_one_letter_code
_entity_poly.pdbx_strand_id
1 'polypeptide(L)'
;MTESTDLAIETSGLVKVFGKTRAVDGVDLAVPAGTVYGVLGPNGAGKTTAVKMLATLLRPDGGEARVFGHDVLREADAVRSRVSLTGQYASIDDDLTGMENLVLLGRLLGHRKPAARDRAARLLDAFGLSDAADRSVKGYSGGMRRRIDIAASIIKTPDVLFLDEPTTGLDPRSRNQVWDIVRIIVAQGTTVMLTTQYLDEADHLASRIAVIDQGKVIAEGTPGELKASVGAGSIHVRLRDANQRADAQRVMARALGGEVQLDADPVALTARISGDESDAGAADRAATALAELAGARITVDDFSLGQPSLDEVFLALTDHPTEQEAAA
;
A
#
# COMPACT_ATOMS: atom_id res chain seq x y z
N MET A 1 -16.41 27.09 -1.03
CA MET A 1 -16.94 26.24 0.04
C MET A 1 -15.97 25.08 0.14
N THR A 2 -15.06 25.11 1.10
CA THR A 2 -14.19 23.99 1.42
C THR A 2 -15.06 22.90 2.05
N GLU A 3 -15.28 21.81 1.35
CA GLU A 3 -15.86 20.60 1.94
C GLU A 3 -14.97 20.24 3.14
N SER A 4 -15.54 20.32 4.34
CA SER A 4 -14.94 19.75 5.53
C SER A 4 -14.86 18.25 5.33
N THR A 5 -13.74 17.74 4.87
CA THR A 5 -13.51 16.31 4.73
C THR A 5 -13.48 15.74 6.15
N ASP A 6 -14.47 14.93 6.51
CA ASP A 6 -14.49 14.26 7.81
C ASP A 6 -13.26 13.34 7.89
N LEU A 7 -12.37 13.60 8.87
CA LEU A 7 -11.18 12.79 9.11
C LEU A 7 -11.55 11.58 9.97
N ALA A 8 -11.20 10.41 9.48
CA ALA A 8 -11.30 9.17 10.26
C ALA A 8 -10.15 9.02 11.25
N ILE A 9 -8.94 9.48 10.85
CA ILE A 9 -7.75 9.44 11.70
C ILE A 9 -7.01 10.76 11.55
N GLU A 10 -6.57 11.30 12.68
CA GLU A 10 -5.77 12.51 12.77
C GLU A 10 -4.64 12.29 13.79
N THR A 11 -3.40 12.58 13.40
CA THR A 11 -2.26 12.54 14.32
C THR A 11 -1.43 13.81 14.18
N SER A 12 -0.88 14.29 15.29
CA SER A 12 0.03 15.42 15.34
C SER A 12 1.22 15.11 16.23
N GLY A 13 2.41 15.09 15.62
CA GLY A 13 3.66 14.84 16.30
C GLY A 13 3.72 13.52 17.04
N LEU A 14 3.10 12.43 16.51
CA LEU A 14 2.98 11.15 17.18
C LEU A 14 4.36 10.52 17.42
N VAL A 15 4.66 10.11 18.66
CA VAL A 15 5.96 9.58 19.06
C VAL A 15 5.83 8.26 19.82
N LYS A 16 6.73 7.31 19.51
CA LYS A 16 6.93 6.09 20.27
C LYS A 16 8.40 5.72 20.39
N VAL A 17 8.86 5.49 21.61
CA VAL A 17 10.24 5.15 21.92
C VAL A 17 10.30 3.78 22.60
N PHE A 18 11.19 2.91 22.14
CA PHE A 18 11.53 1.64 22.76
C PHE A 18 13.01 1.65 23.14
N GLY A 19 13.28 1.79 24.42
CA GLY A 19 14.65 1.93 24.92
C GLY A 19 15.34 3.17 24.33
N LYS A 20 16.29 2.97 23.42
CA LYS A 20 17.00 4.05 22.72
C LYS A 20 16.45 4.34 21.32
N THR A 21 15.54 3.50 20.80
CA THR A 21 15.05 3.58 19.42
C THR A 21 13.74 4.36 19.38
N ARG A 22 13.69 5.42 18.61
CA ARG A 22 12.46 6.12 18.25
C ARG A 22 11.80 5.39 17.06
N ALA A 23 10.85 4.50 17.38
CA ALA A 23 10.16 3.71 16.36
C ALA A 23 9.13 4.53 15.57
N VAL A 24 8.58 5.59 16.19
CA VAL A 24 7.74 6.62 15.57
C VAL A 24 8.24 7.95 16.09
N ASP A 25 8.56 8.90 15.20
CA ASP A 25 9.24 10.13 15.50
C ASP A 25 8.57 11.35 14.84
N GLY A 26 7.50 11.82 15.46
CA GLY A 26 6.79 13.01 15.01
C GLY A 26 5.89 12.75 13.78
N VAL A 27 5.16 11.64 13.77
CA VAL A 27 4.29 11.30 12.64
C VAL A 27 3.00 12.10 12.67
N ASP A 28 2.74 12.83 11.58
CA ASP A 28 1.51 13.56 11.28
C ASP A 28 0.75 12.81 10.18
N LEU A 29 -0.53 12.54 10.41
CA LEU A 29 -1.42 11.89 9.44
C LEU A 29 -2.80 12.55 9.45
N ALA A 30 -3.40 12.66 8.27
CA ALA A 30 -4.78 13.12 8.08
C ALA A 30 -5.49 12.16 7.12
N VAL A 31 -6.20 11.16 7.68
CA VAL A 31 -6.85 10.11 6.91
C VAL A 31 -8.32 10.44 6.68
N PRO A 32 -8.76 10.66 5.43
CA PRO A 32 -10.17 10.92 5.12
C PRO A 32 -11.05 9.69 5.40
N ALA A 33 -12.26 9.92 5.88
CA ALA A 33 -13.23 8.85 6.09
C ALA A 33 -13.68 8.19 4.78
N GLY A 34 -13.97 6.89 4.82
CA GLY A 34 -14.46 6.12 3.67
C GLY A 34 -13.45 5.91 2.55
N THR A 35 -12.16 5.99 2.85
CA THR A 35 -11.07 5.81 1.88
C THR A 35 -10.15 4.65 2.24
N VAL A 36 -9.28 4.25 1.30
CA VAL A 36 -8.11 3.42 1.58
C VAL A 36 -6.90 4.33 1.75
N TYR A 37 -6.29 4.31 2.91
CA TYR A 37 -5.06 5.03 3.19
C TYR A 37 -3.90 4.04 3.36
N GLY A 38 -2.89 4.15 2.51
CA GLY A 38 -1.69 3.32 2.54
C GLY A 38 -0.61 3.90 3.43
N VAL A 39 0.01 3.07 4.27
CA VAL A 39 1.24 3.40 5.00
C VAL A 39 2.34 2.50 4.46
N LEU A 40 3.17 3.06 3.60
CA LEU A 40 4.23 2.38 2.88
C LEU A 40 5.58 2.57 3.58
N GLY A 41 6.43 1.56 3.58
CA GLY A 41 7.79 1.68 4.11
C GLY A 41 8.45 0.34 4.35
N PRO A 42 9.78 0.31 4.62
CA PRO A 42 10.51 -0.93 4.86
C PRO A 42 10.13 -1.56 6.21
N ASN A 43 10.61 -2.77 6.42
CA ASN A 43 10.48 -3.42 7.73
C ASN A 43 11.23 -2.62 8.79
N GLY A 44 10.58 -2.41 9.94
CA GLY A 44 11.15 -1.60 11.02
C GLY A 44 10.94 -0.09 10.89
N ALA A 45 10.33 0.41 9.83
CA ALA A 45 10.06 1.84 9.63
C ALA A 45 9.08 2.47 10.65
N GLY A 46 8.37 1.66 11.46
CA GLY A 46 7.42 2.15 12.46
C GLY A 46 5.93 1.95 12.10
N LYS A 47 5.60 1.42 10.92
CA LYS A 47 4.23 1.23 10.41
C LYS A 47 3.31 0.52 11.42
N THR A 48 3.64 -0.71 11.80
CA THR A 48 2.89 -1.53 12.78
C THR A 48 2.80 -0.84 14.14
N THR A 49 3.84 -0.10 14.54
CA THR A 49 3.86 0.66 15.80
C THR A 49 2.83 1.79 15.76
N ALA A 50 2.76 2.56 14.68
CA ALA A 50 1.78 3.61 14.49
C ALA A 50 0.35 3.03 14.51
N VAL A 51 0.08 1.96 13.77
CA VAL A 51 -1.22 1.27 13.77
C VAL A 51 -1.62 0.80 15.17
N LYS A 52 -0.71 0.20 15.93
CA LYS A 52 -0.99 -0.25 17.31
C LYS A 52 -1.33 0.90 18.25
N MET A 53 -0.73 2.09 18.07
CA MET A 53 -1.09 3.28 18.84
C MET A 53 -2.49 3.78 18.48
N LEU A 54 -2.83 3.85 17.21
CA LEU A 54 -4.15 4.25 16.72
C LEU A 54 -5.25 3.27 17.14
N ALA A 55 -4.94 1.98 17.16
CA ALA A 55 -5.84 0.93 17.66
C ALA A 55 -5.90 0.83 19.19
N THR A 56 -5.26 1.75 19.93
CA THR A 56 -5.19 1.77 21.40
C THR A 56 -4.51 0.58 22.06
N LEU A 57 -3.75 -0.21 21.29
CA LEU A 57 -2.99 -1.37 21.78
C LEU A 57 -1.62 -1.00 22.33
N LEU A 58 -1.14 0.18 22.01
CA LEU A 58 0.13 0.71 22.44
C LEU A 58 -0.02 2.19 22.83
N ARG A 59 0.49 2.57 23.98
CA ARG A 59 0.43 3.95 24.42
C ARG A 59 1.51 4.78 23.72
N PRO A 60 1.15 5.92 23.05
CA PRO A 60 2.11 6.91 22.60
C PRO A 60 2.95 7.48 23.75
N ASP A 61 4.17 7.88 23.45
CA ASP A 61 5.05 8.58 24.40
C ASP A 61 5.01 10.09 24.19
N GLY A 62 4.49 10.58 23.04
CA GLY A 62 4.29 11.99 22.72
C GLY A 62 3.36 12.19 21.53
N GLY A 63 2.98 13.45 21.31
CA GLY A 63 2.03 13.83 20.28
C GLY A 63 0.58 13.54 20.64
N GLU A 64 -0.32 13.78 19.69
CA GLU A 64 -1.75 13.53 19.79
C GLU A 64 -2.21 12.61 18.67
N ALA A 65 -3.22 11.78 18.96
CA ALA A 65 -3.89 10.95 17.95
C ALA A 65 -5.36 10.84 18.25
N ARG A 66 -6.17 10.97 17.19
CA ARG A 66 -7.65 10.88 17.28
C ARG A 66 -8.17 9.94 16.19
N VAL A 67 -9.23 9.22 16.53
CA VAL A 67 -9.98 8.39 15.59
C VAL A 67 -11.44 8.82 15.64
N PHE A 68 -11.95 9.33 14.53
CA PHE A 68 -13.27 9.99 14.46
C PHE A 68 -13.49 11.01 15.59
N GLY A 69 -12.46 11.85 15.84
CA GLY A 69 -12.47 12.87 16.86
C GLY A 69 -12.18 12.39 18.29
N HIS A 70 -12.20 11.07 18.56
CA HIS A 70 -11.93 10.51 19.89
C HIS A 70 -10.42 10.34 20.14
N ASP A 71 -9.94 10.87 21.24
CA ASP A 71 -8.53 10.77 21.65
C ASP A 71 -8.18 9.31 22.04
N VAL A 72 -7.11 8.76 21.43
CA VAL A 72 -6.72 7.37 21.61
C VAL A 72 -6.28 7.02 23.03
N LEU A 73 -5.88 8.03 23.85
CA LEU A 73 -5.48 7.83 25.25
C LEU A 73 -6.63 8.06 26.22
N ARG A 74 -7.39 9.14 26.02
CA ARG A 74 -8.43 9.59 26.97
C ARG A 74 -9.75 8.90 26.73
N GLU A 75 -10.05 8.54 25.49
CA GLU A 75 -11.31 7.96 25.05
C GLU A 75 -11.12 6.59 24.38
N ALA A 76 -10.16 5.80 24.89
CA ALA A 76 -9.75 4.54 24.29
C ALA A 76 -10.91 3.54 24.08
N ASP A 77 -11.93 3.51 24.96
CA ASP A 77 -13.10 2.65 24.81
C ASP A 77 -14.00 3.09 23.63
N ALA A 78 -14.15 4.40 23.43
CA ALA A 78 -14.86 4.93 22.26
C ALA A 78 -14.14 4.57 20.97
N VAL A 79 -12.81 4.74 20.93
CA VAL A 79 -11.97 4.31 19.78
C VAL A 79 -12.13 2.80 19.53
N ARG A 80 -11.94 1.95 20.55
CA ARG A 80 -12.07 0.48 20.42
C ARG A 80 -13.42 0.02 19.90
N SER A 81 -14.48 0.77 20.19
CA SER A 81 -15.83 0.44 19.69
C SER A 81 -15.99 0.66 18.18
N ARG A 82 -15.15 1.49 17.56
CA ARG A 82 -15.18 1.94 16.16
C ARG A 82 -14.14 1.28 15.28
N VAL A 83 -13.08 0.70 15.86
CA VAL A 83 -11.96 0.17 15.09
C VAL A 83 -11.93 -1.35 15.12
N SER A 84 -11.34 -1.93 14.09
CA SER A 84 -10.91 -3.32 14.07
C SER A 84 -9.51 -3.42 13.51
N LEU A 85 -8.75 -4.42 13.93
CA LEU A 85 -7.38 -4.65 13.49
C LEU A 85 -7.21 -6.12 13.09
N THR A 86 -6.73 -6.36 11.88
CA THR A 86 -6.16 -7.66 11.51
C THR A 86 -4.64 -7.56 11.60
N GLY A 87 -4.05 -8.29 12.56
CA GLY A 87 -2.61 -8.34 12.76
C GLY A 87 -1.96 -9.53 12.05
N GLN A 88 -0.65 -9.69 12.29
CA GLN A 88 0.12 -10.86 11.84
C GLN A 88 -0.27 -12.17 12.56
N TYR A 89 -0.98 -12.08 13.67
CA TYR A 89 -1.45 -13.24 14.44
C TYR A 89 -2.96 -13.39 14.24
N ALA A 90 -3.36 -14.57 13.77
CA ALA A 90 -4.75 -14.91 13.52
C ALA A 90 -5.58 -14.82 14.80
N SER A 91 -6.72 -14.12 14.73
CA SER A 91 -7.75 -14.14 15.78
C SER A 91 -8.61 -15.40 15.71
N ILE A 92 -8.24 -16.33 14.85
CA ILE A 92 -8.99 -17.51 14.45
C ILE A 92 -8.39 -18.76 15.10
N ASP A 93 -9.26 -19.61 15.64
CA ASP A 93 -8.87 -20.92 16.19
C ASP A 93 -8.72 -21.93 15.06
N ASP A 94 -7.56 -22.55 14.95
CA ASP A 94 -7.20 -23.49 13.91
C ASP A 94 -7.99 -24.82 13.99
N ASP A 95 -8.43 -25.21 15.16
CA ASP A 95 -9.17 -26.46 15.40
C ASP A 95 -10.67 -26.33 15.13
N LEU A 96 -11.19 -25.10 15.11
CA LEU A 96 -12.57 -24.81 14.73
C LEU A 96 -12.74 -24.70 13.21
N THR A 97 -13.95 -24.92 12.74
CA THR A 97 -14.35 -24.65 11.36
C THR A 97 -14.43 -23.14 11.08
N GLY A 98 -14.44 -22.75 9.80
CA GLY A 98 -14.64 -21.35 9.43
C GLY A 98 -15.97 -20.79 9.97
N MET A 99 -17.04 -21.57 9.89
CA MET A 99 -18.35 -21.20 10.42
C MET A 99 -18.33 -21.06 11.94
N GLU A 100 -17.74 -22.00 12.67
CA GLU A 100 -17.66 -21.97 14.13
C GLU A 100 -16.88 -20.76 14.63
N ASN A 101 -15.76 -20.45 14.03
CA ASN A 101 -14.95 -19.27 14.34
C ASN A 101 -15.77 -17.99 14.22
N LEU A 102 -16.39 -17.74 13.07
CA LEU A 102 -17.14 -16.52 12.85
C LEU A 102 -18.38 -16.43 13.76
N VAL A 103 -19.05 -17.54 14.02
CA VAL A 103 -20.19 -17.58 14.96
C VAL A 103 -19.73 -17.30 16.39
N LEU A 104 -18.60 -17.87 16.82
CA LEU A 104 -18.03 -17.62 18.15
C LEU A 104 -17.71 -16.14 18.33
N LEU A 105 -17.00 -15.53 17.39
CA LEU A 105 -16.65 -14.11 17.40
C LEU A 105 -17.91 -13.23 17.39
N GLY A 106 -18.88 -13.55 16.54
CA GLY A 106 -20.16 -12.82 16.51
C GLY A 106 -20.87 -12.85 17.85
N ARG A 107 -20.85 -13.99 18.56
CA ARG A 107 -21.43 -14.11 19.90
C ARG A 107 -20.67 -13.30 20.95
N LEU A 108 -19.33 -13.32 20.90
CA LEU A 108 -18.48 -12.51 21.79
C LEU A 108 -18.71 -11.01 21.58
N LEU A 109 -19.05 -10.60 20.36
CA LEU A 109 -19.40 -9.22 20.02
C LEU A 109 -20.88 -8.87 20.28
N GLY A 110 -21.65 -9.75 20.97
CA GLY A 110 -22.99 -9.50 21.43
C GLY A 110 -24.14 -9.91 20.50
N HIS A 111 -23.85 -10.54 19.36
CA HIS A 111 -24.91 -11.07 18.50
C HIS A 111 -25.61 -12.29 19.12
N ARG A 112 -26.92 -12.42 18.94
CA ARG A 112 -27.65 -13.66 19.27
C ARG A 112 -27.22 -14.77 18.31
N LYS A 113 -27.26 -16.04 18.77
CA LYS A 113 -26.77 -17.19 17.98
C LYS A 113 -27.33 -17.25 16.55
N PRO A 114 -28.64 -17.06 16.27
CA PRO A 114 -29.13 -17.06 14.88
C PRO A 114 -28.51 -15.92 14.05
N ALA A 115 -28.50 -14.70 14.58
CA ALA A 115 -27.93 -13.54 13.89
C ALA A 115 -26.41 -13.68 13.64
N ALA A 116 -25.66 -14.25 14.60
CA ALA A 116 -24.25 -14.55 14.43
C ALA A 116 -24.04 -15.57 13.29
N ARG A 117 -24.89 -16.62 13.22
CA ARG A 117 -24.80 -17.64 12.15
C ARG A 117 -25.14 -17.07 10.77
N ASP A 118 -26.19 -16.25 10.68
CA ASP A 118 -26.56 -15.58 9.41
C ASP A 118 -25.48 -14.62 8.94
N ARG A 119 -24.88 -13.85 9.87
CA ARG A 119 -23.76 -12.96 9.56
C ARG A 119 -22.53 -13.73 9.11
N ALA A 120 -22.17 -14.81 9.81
CA ALA A 120 -21.07 -15.69 9.45
C ALA A 120 -21.25 -16.29 8.05
N ALA A 121 -22.43 -16.82 7.73
CA ALA A 121 -22.73 -17.37 6.42
C ALA A 121 -22.55 -16.33 5.30
N ARG A 122 -23.11 -15.12 5.49
CA ARG A 122 -22.94 -14.02 4.51
C ARG A 122 -21.49 -13.61 4.33
N LEU A 123 -20.68 -13.59 5.39
CA LEU A 123 -19.26 -13.27 5.29
C LEU A 123 -18.50 -14.38 4.58
N LEU A 124 -18.72 -15.65 4.93
CA LEU A 124 -18.09 -16.78 4.24
C LEU A 124 -18.39 -16.77 2.75
N ASP A 125 -19.63 -16.44 2.37
CA ASP A 125 -20.04 -16.31 0.98
C ASP A 125 -19.32 -15.15 0.28
N ALA A 126 -19.39 -13.94 0.85
CA ALA A 126 -18.76 -12.75 0.30
C ALA A 126 -17.23 -12.88 0.14
N PHE A 127 -16.60 -13.71 0.99
CA PHE A 127 -15.16 -13.96 0.97
C PHE A 127 -14.77 -15.21 0.17
N GLY A 128 -15.73 -15.87 -0.52
CA GLY A 128 -15.50 -17.06 -1.32
C GLY A 128 -14.99 -18.24 -0.50
N LEU A 129 -15.52 -18.42 0.71
CA LEU A 129 -15.16 -19.48 1.65
C LEU A 129 -16.33 -20.43 1.96
N SER A 130 -17.47 -20.32 1.24
CA SER A 130 -18.67 -21.14 1.46
C SER A 130 -18.37 -22.63 1.38
N ASP A 131 -17.62 -23.09 0.37
CA ASP A 131 -17.27 -24.50 0.18
C ASP A 131 -16.34 -25.07 1.26
N ALA A 132 -15.72 -24.18 2.04
CA ALA A 132 -14.80 -24.53 3.12
C ALA A 132 -15.36 -24.20 4.51
N ALA A 133 -16.61 -23.73 4.58
CA ALA A 133 -17.22 -23.22 5.82
C ALA A 133 -17.17 -24.24 6.96
N ASP A 134 -17.41 -25.51 6.67
CA ASP A 134 -17.47 -26.61 7.65
C ASP A 134 -16.14 -27.38 7.77
N ARG A 135 -15.06 -26.91 7.14
CA ARG A 135 -13.71 -27.46 7.30
C ARG A 135 -12.98 -26.72 8.42
N SER A 136 -12.17 -27.45 9.21
CA SER A 136 -11.24 -26.87 10.18
C SER A 136 -10.29 -25.89 9.48
N VAL A 137 -10.06 -24.73 10.10
CA VAL A 137 -9.19 -23.67 9.57
C VAL A 137 -7.75 -24.15 9.45
N LYS A 138 -7.33 -25.15 10.22
CA LYS A 138 -6.04 -25.81 10.08
C LYS A 138 -5.78 -26.33 8.65
N GLY A 139 -6.82 -26.72 7.93
CA GLY A 139 -6.77 -27.17 6.54
C GLY A 139 -6.90 -26.05 5.49
N TYR A 140 -6.94 -24.80 5.88
CA TYR A 140 -7.03 -23.67 4.96
C TYR A 140 -5.67 -23.34 4.34
N SER A 141 -5.67 -22.88 3.09
CA SER A 141 -4.49 -22.26 2.48
C SER A 141 -4.19 -20.91 3.12
N GLY A 142 -2.99 -20.36 2.94
CA GLY A 142 -2.63 -19.03 3.44
C GLY A 142 -3.62 -17.95 3.01
N GLY A 143 -4.02 -17.94 1.74
CA GLY A 143 -5.02 -17.01 1.23
C GLY A 143 -6.41 -17.21 1.83
N MET A 144 -6.83 -18.46 2.11
CA MET A 144 -8.09 -18.72 2.82
C MET A 144 -8.03 -18.25 4.26
N ARG A 145 -6.91 -18.48 4.97
CA ARG A 145 -6.69 -17.99 6.34
C ARG A 145 -6.76 -16.48 6.38
N ARG A 146 -6.09 -15.79 5.47
CA ARG A 146 -6.12 -14.33 5.43
C ARG A 146 -7.53 -13.79 5.18
N ARG A 147 -8.28 -14.41 4.27
CA ARG A 147 -9.67 -13.99 4.00
C ARG A 147 -10.58 -14.21 5.22
N ILE A 148 -10.47 -15.32 5.93
CA ILE A 148 -11.30 -15.52 7.12
C ILE A 148 -10.87 -14.60 8.27
N ASP A 149 -9.60 -14.25 8.42
CA ASP A 149 -9.14 -13.24 9.40
C ASP A 149 -9.77 -11.87 9.13
N ILE A 150 -9.80 -11.43 7.87
CA ILE A 150 -10.45 -10.19 7.49
C ILE A 150 -11.97 -10.29 7.72
N ALA A 151 -12.60 -11.41 7.36
CA ALA A 151 -14.01 -11.64 7.62
C ALA A 151 -14.34 -11.56 9.11
N ALA A 152 -13.48 -12.12 9.97
CA ALA A 152 -13.60 -12.06 11.42
C ALA A 152 -13.53 -10.62 11.96
N SER A 153 -12.62 -9.81 11.41
CA SER A 153 -12.45 -8.42 11.84
C SER A 153 -13.63 -7.51 11.49
N ILE A 154 -14.50 -7.92 10.55
CA ILE A 154 -15.69 -7.17 10.13
C ILE A 154 -17.02 -7.84 10.51
N ILE A 155 -17.01 -8.81 11.42
CA ILE A 155 -18.23 -9.39 12.00
C ILE A 155 -19.15 -8.28 12.53
N LYS A 156 -18.58 -7.38 13.32
CA LYS A 156 -19.15 -6.06 13.60
C LYS A 156 -18.49 -5.10 12.64
N THR A 157 -19.25 -4.47 11.76
CA THR A 157 -18.71 -3.51 10.79
C THR A 157 -18.02 -2.36 11.53
N PRO A 158 -16.70 -2.18 11.41
CA PRO A 158 -16.01 -1.06 12.06
C PRO A 158 -16.12 0.21 11.22
N ASP A 159 -15.92 1.37 11.86
CA ASP A 159 -15.74 2.63 11.15
C ASP A 159 -14.33 2.72 10.53
N VAL A 160 -13.31 2.16 11.21
CA VAL A 160 -11.92 2.01 10.69
C VAL A 160 -11.47 0.56 10.78
N LEU A 161 -10.96 0.03 9.70
CA LEU A 161 -10.29 -1.26 9.64
C LEU A 161 -8.79 -1.06 9.40
N PHE A 162 -7.98 -1.49 10.36
CA PHE A 162 -6.53 -1.55 10.22
C PHE A 162 -6.13 -2.90 9.65
N LEU A 163 -5.39 -2.89 8.55
CA LEU A 163 -4.83 -4.08 7.89
C LEU A 163 -3.30 -4.00 7.95
N ASP A 164 -2.69 -4.81 8.81
CA ASP A 164 -1.23 -4.85 8.93
C ASP A 164 -0.67 -5.91 7.99
N GLU A 165 -0.02 -5.46 6.91
CA GLU A 165 0.56 -6.28 5.84
C GLU A 165 -0.39 -7.38 5.30
N PRO A 166 -1.56 -7.00 4.74
CA PRO A 166 -2.65 -7.94 4.47
C PRO A 166 -2.34 -9.02 3.43
N THR A 167 -1.34 -8.83 2.57
CA THR A 167 -1.04 -9.76 1.47
C THR A 167 0.32 -10.42 1.56
N THR A 168 1.05 -10.21 2.67
CA THR A 168 2.38 -10.81 2.87
C THR A 168 2.29 -12.34 2.84
N GLY A 169 3.15 -12.96 2.00
CA GLY A 169 3.22 -14.41 1.85
C GLY A 169 2.11 -15.04 1.02
N LEU A 170 1.25 -14.25 0.38
CA LEU A 170 0.20 -14.75 -0.50
C LEU A 170 0.68 -14.84 -1.95
N ASP A 171 0.14 -15.84 -2.66
CA ASP A 171 0.26 -15.93 -4.11
C ASP A 171 -0.51 -14.80 -4.82
N PRO A 172 -0.18 -14.47 -6.10
CA PRO A 172 -0.81 -13.35 -6.80
C PRO A 172 -2.34 -13.42 -6.88
N ARG A 173 -2.91 -14.62 -7.04
CA ARG A 173 -4.37 -14.82 -7.11
C ARG A 173 -5.03 -14.50 -5.76
N SER A 174 -4.46 -15.02 -4.67
CA SER A 174 -4.94 -14.76 -3.32
C SER A 174 -4.82 -13.29 -2.94
N ARG A 175 -3.75 -12.61 -3.40
CA ARG A 175 -3.54 -11.17 -3.22
C ARG A 175 -4.67 -10.36 -3.87
N ASN A 176 -4.95 -10.63 -5.15
CA ASN A 176 -6.03 -9.94 -5.87
C ASN A 176 -7.39 -10.13 -5.18
N GLN A 177 -7.67 -11.33 -4.65
CA GLN A 177 -8.90 -11.59 -3.89
C GLN A 177 -8.99 -10.74 -2.61
N VAL A 178 -7.88 -10.55 -1.89
CA VAL A 178 -7.83 -9.66 -0.73
C VAL A 178 -8.06 -8.21 -1.15
N TRP A 179 -7.48 -7.76 -2.25
CA TRP A 179 -7.69 -6.41 -2.77
C TRP A 179 -9.16 -6.14 -3.14
N ASP A 180 -9.83 -7.09 -3.79
CA ASP A 180 -11.25 -6.97 -4.11
C ASP A 180 -12.11 -6.88 -2.85
N ILE A 181 -11.78 -7.65 -1.81
CA ILE A 181 -12.44 -7.58 -0.50
C ILE A 181 -12.26 -6.18 0.13
N VAL A 182 -11.06 -5.62 0.11
CA VAL A 182 -10.78 -4.28 0.63
C VAL A 182 -11.63 -3.22 -0.08
N ARG A 183 -11.72 -3.29 -1.42
CA ARG A 183 -12.57 -2.38 -2.20
C ARG A 183 -14.05 -2.48 -1.81
N ILE A 184 -14.56 -3.70 -1.60
CA ILE A 184 -15.96 -3.93 -1.18
C ILE A 184 -16.20 -3.32 0.21
N ILE A 185 -15.27 -3.50 1.15
CA ILE A 185 -15.38 -2.99 2.53
C ILE A 185 -15.45 -1.45 2.51
N VAL A 186 -14.58 -0.81 1.73
CA VAL A 186 -14.56 0.66 1.59
C VAL A 186 -15.82 1.18 0.88
N ALA A 187 -16.29 0.49 -0.15
CA ALA A 187 -17.55 0.84 -0.81
C ALA A 187 -18.78 0.77 0.12
N GLN A 188 -18.68 0.04 1.24
CA GLN A 188 -19.69 0.01 2.31
C GLN A 188 -19.53 1.11 3.36
N GLY A 189 -18.57 2.02 3.21
CA GLY A 189 -18.34 3.18 4.06
C GLY A 189 -17.30 3.00 5.16
N THR A 190 -16.65 1.83 5.29
CA THR A 190 -15.55 1.63 6.24
C THR A 190 -14.29 2.30 5.71
N THR A 191 -13.59 3.05 6.56
CA THR A 191 -12.23 3.53 6.25
C THR A 191 -11.24 2.40 6.44
N VAL A 192 -10.33 2.21 5.49
CA VAL A 192 -9.27 1.20 5.61
C VAL A 192 -7.91 1.90 5.67
N MET A 193 -7.14 1.64 6.73
CA MET A 193 -5.73 1.99 6.82
C MET A 193 -4.92 0.71 6.72
N LEU A 194 -4.15 0.58 5.63
CA LEU A 194 -3.30 -0.59 5.43
C LEU A 194 -1.82 -0.22 5.53
N THR A 195 -1.04 -1.08 6.20
CA THR A 195 0.41 -1.00 6.13
C THR A 195 0.92 -2.00 5.11
N THR A 196 1.93 -1.63 4.36
CA THR A 196 2.56 -2.53 3.40
C THR A 196 4.01 -2.17 3.13
N GLN A 197 4.79 -3.13 2.69
CA GLN A 197 6.08 -2.93 2.05
C GLN A 197 6.00 -3.18 0.54
N TYR A 198 4.84 -3.63 0.04
CA TYR A 198 4.61 -3.89 -1.38
C TYR A 198 4.03 -2.65 -2.06
N LEU A 199 4.81 -2.08 -2.95
CA LEU A 199 4.44 -0.88 -3.68
C LEU A 199 3.24 -1.08 -4.60
N ASP A 200 3.14 -2.26 -5.24
CA ASP A 200 1.98 -2.66 -6.04
C ASP A 200 0.67 -2.61 -5.24
N GLU A 201 0.70 -3.05 -3.97
CA GLU A 201 -0.49 -3.05 -3.12
C GLU A 201 -0.95 -1.63 -2.82
N ALA A 202 -0.01 -0.75 -2.47
CA ALA A 202 -0.29 0.66 -2.24
C ALA A 202 -0.83 1.34 -3.51
N ASP A 203 -0.22 1.09 -4.66
CA ASP A 203 -0.62 1.65 -5.95
C ASP A 203 -2.03 1.22 -6.39
N HIS A 204 -2.40 -0.05 -6.13
CA HIS A 204 -3.68 -0.60 -6.56
C HIS A 204 -4.85 -0.26 -5.62
N LEU A 205 -4.59 -0.05 -4.35
CA LEU A 205 -5.63 0.10 -3.33
C LEU A 205 -5.76 1.51 -2.77
N ALA A 206 -4.64 2.16 -2.49
CA ALA A 206 -4.66 3.38 -1.72
C ALA A 206 -5.09 4.59 -2.55
N SER A 207 -6.03 5.36 -2.01
CA SER A 207 -6.36 6.69 -2.54
C SER A 207 -5.31 7.73 -2.17
N ARG A 208 -4.62 7.52 -1.04
CA ARG A 208 -3.53 8.34 -0.54
C ARG A 208 -2.52 7.47 0.20
N ILE A 209 -1.24 7.81 0.10
CA ILE A 209 -0.14 7.02 0.66
C ILE A 209 0.74 7.95 1.50
N ALA A 210 1.05 7.55 2.74
CA ALA A 210 2.18 8.08 3.49
C ALA A 210 3.35 7.10 3.39
N VAL A 211 4.50 7.59 2.95
CA VAL A 211 5.77 6.84 2.94
C VAL A 211 6.47 7.09 4.26
N ILE A 212 6.70 6.02 5.03
CA ILE A 212 7.37 6.10 6.34
C ILE A 212 8.74 5.44 6.24
N ASP A 213 9.76 6.19 6.66
CA ASP A 213 11.11 5.67 6.86
C ASP A 213 11.68 6.17 8.18
N GLN A 214 12.40 5.29 8.91
CA GLN A 214 13.03 5.59 10.21
C GLN A 214 12.09 6.32 11.20
N GLY A 215 10.82 5.92 11.22
CA GLY A 215 9.81 6.48 12.12
C GLY A 215 9.19 7.80 11.70
N LYS A 216 9.53 8.34 10.52
CA LYS A 216 9.04 9.63 10.02
C LYS A 216 8.27 9.47 8.71
N VAL A 217 7.28 10.33 8.48
CA VAL A 217 6.67 10.48 7.16
C VAL A 217 7.65 11.29 6.29
N ILE A 218 8.17 10.66 5.23
CA ILE A 218 9.11 11.29 4.30
C ILE A 218 8.42 11.81 3.02
N ALA A 219 7.25 11.29 2.69
CA ALA A 219 6.41 11.79 1.61
C ALA A 219 4.95 11.38 1.86
N GLU A 220 4.00 12.20 1.38
CA GLU A 220 2.57 11.90 1.41
C GLU A 220 1.89 12.45 0.17
N GLY A 221 1.01 11.65 -0.44
CA GLY A 221 0.26 12.05 -1.63
C GLY A 221 -0.61 10.95 -2.18
N THR A 222 -1.35 11.22 -3.24
CA THR A 222 -1.95 10.19 -4.08
C THR A 222 -0.84 9.39 -4.78
N PRO A 223 -1.08 8.15 -5.22
CA PRO A 223 -0.10 7.41 -6.03
C PRO A 223 0.42 8.22 -7.22
N GLY A 224 -0.46 8.96 -7.90
CA GLY A 224 -0.09 9.81 -9.03
C GLY A 224 0.80 11.00 -8.65
N GLU A 225 0.50 11.70 -7.53
CA GLU A 225 1.31 12.79 -7.02
C GLU A 225 2.72 12.32 -6.62
N LEU A 226 2.81 11.17 -5.93
CA LEU A 226 4.08 10.58 -5.53
C LEU A 226 4.92 10.18 -6.76
N LYS A 227 4.31 9.56 -7.76
CA LYS A 227 4.98 9.20 -9.02
C LYS A 227 5.47 10.45 -9.75
N ALA A 228 4.64 11.49 -9.83
CA ALA A 228 5.01 12.75 -10.49
C ALA A 228 6.16 13.49 -9.79
N SER A 229 6.35 13.29 -8.46
CA SER A 229 7.43 13.96 -7.71
C SER A 229 8.83 13.48 -8.08
N VAL A 230 8.99 12.32 -8.73
CA VAL A 230 10.31 11.70 -9.03
C VAL A 230 10.72 11.86 -10.49
N GLY A 231 9.85 12.41 -11.34
CA GLY A 231 10.17 12.70 -12.74
C GLY A 231 9.04 12.45 -13.71
N ALA A 232 9.29 12.72 -14.99
CA ALA A 232 8.29 12.66 -16.06
C ALA A 232 8.00 11.23 -16.58
N GLY A 233 8.63 10.21 -16.03
CA GLY A 233 8.45 8.81 -16.43
C GLY A 233 9.64 8.16 -17.12
N SER A 234 9.42 6.95 -17.61
CA SER A 234 10.41 6.19 -18.36
C SER A 234 9.85 5.80 -19.74
N ILE A 235 10.74 5.74 -20.72
CA ILE A 235 10.47 5.23 -22.06
C ILE A 235 11.07 3.84 -22.15
N HIS A 236 10.24 2.85 -22.46
CA HIS A 236 10.69 1.51 -22.77
C HIS A 236 10.61 1.30 -24.30
N VAL A 237 11.70 0.86 -24.88
CA VAL A 237 11.80 0.60 -26.32
C VAL A 237 12.27 -0.83 -26.54
N ARG A 238 11.58 -1.57 -27.41
CA ARG A 238 11.97 -2.88 -27.89
C ARG A 238 12.36 -2.80 -29.36
N LEU A 239 13.59 -3.14 -29.65
CA LEU A 239 14.13 -3.14 -31.00
C LEU A 239 13.79 -4.45 -31.73
N ARG A 240 13.72 -4.39 -33.06
CA ARG A 240 13.63 -5.59 -33.90
C ARG A 240 14.96 -6.33 -34.00
N ASP A 241 16.08 -5.60 -34.02
CA ASP A 241 17.44 -6.14 -34.22
C ASP A 241 18.35 -5.75 -33.06
N ALA A 242 18.82 -6.76 -32.32
CA ALA A 242 19.74 -6.57 -31.20
C ALA A 242 21.05 -5.92 -31.57
N ASN A 243 21.52 -6.05 -32.86
CA ASN A 243 22.72 -5.42 -33.32
C ASN A 243 22.62 -3.90 -33.35
N GLN A 244 21.42 -3.34 -33.41
CA GLN A 244 21.20 -1.89 -33.40
C GLN A 244 21.14 -1.29 -31.97
N ARG A 245 21.30 -2.09 -30.93
CA ARG A 245 21.13 -1.68 -29.54
C ARG A 245 22.05 -0.53 -29.12
N ALA A 246 23.34 -0.61 -29.49
CA ALA A 246 24.32 0.44 -29.14
C ALA A 246 24.00 1.77 -29.84
N ASP A 247 23.53 1.70 -31.09
CA ASP A 247 23.12 2.88 -31.85
C ASP A 247 21.85 3.48 -31.30
N ALA A 248 20.85 2.64 -30.95
CA ALA A 248 19.63 3.05 -30.32
C ALA A 248 19.89 3.75 -28.98
N GLN A 249 20.77 3.21 -28.15
CA GLN A 249 21.16 3.82 -26.86
C GLN A 249 21.70 5.25 -27.08
N ARG A 250 22.60 5.42 -28.05
CA ARG A 250 23.18 6.74 -28.35
C ARG A 250 22.16 7.75 -28.87
N VAL A 251 21.25 7.29 -29.73
CA VAL A 251 20.18 8.14 -30.29
C VAL A 251 19.23 8.57 -29.19
N MET A 252 18.74 7.61 -28.38
CA MET A 252 17.82 7.89 -27.27
C MET A 252 18.48 8.80 -26.22
N ALA A 253 19.73 8.55 -25.82
CA ALA A 253 20.44 9.38 -24.85
C ALA A 253 20.56 10.85 -25.32
N ARG A 254 20.78 11.07 -26.62
CA ARG A 254 20.83 12.42 -27.22
C ARG A 254 19.43 13.07 -27.24
N ALA A 255 18.41 12.34 -27.68
CA ALA A 255 17.06 12.85 -27.82
C ALA A 255 16.42 13.21 -26.47
N LEU A 256 16.71 12.43 -25.43
CA LEU A 256 16.10 12.58 -24.11
C LEU A 256 16.98 13.38 -23.12
N GLY A 257 18.25 13.60 -23.46
CA GLY A 257 19.19 14.31 -22.58
C GLY A 257 19.53 13.57 -21.28
N GLY A 258 19.33 12.24 -21.25
CA GLY A 258 19.47 11.42 -20.04
C GLY A 258 20.15 10.08 -20.29
N GLU A 259 20.38 9.36 -19.20
CA GLU A 259 20.97 8.01 -19.25
C GLU A 259 19.96 6.99 -19.78
N VAL A 260 20.43 6.10 -20.66
CA VAL A 260 19.65 4.99 -21.23
C VAL A 260 20.21 3.68 -20.69
N GLN A 261 19.40 2.98 -19.91
CA GLN A 261 19.75 1.67 -19.35
C GLN A 261 19.50 0.57 -20.38
N LEU A 262 20.41 -0.38 -20.40
CA LEU A 262 20.29 -1.59 -21.20
C LEU A 262 19.67 -2.69 -20.35
N ASP A 263 18.47 -3.13 -20.71
CA ASP A 263 17.78 -4.21 -19.99
C ASP A 263 18.47 -5.57 -20.19
N ALA A 264 18.12 -6.57 -19.41
CA ALA A 264 18.64 -7.93 -19.55
C ALA A 264 18.28 -8.56 -20.91
N ASP A 265 17.15 -8.16 -21.50
CA ASP A 265 16.77 -8.54 -22.87
C ASP A 265 17.64 -7.78 -23.88
N PRO A 266 18.37 -8.48 -24.79
CA PRO A 266 19.27 -7.84 -25.75
C PRO A 266 18.62 -6.82 -26.69
N VAL A 267 17.30 -6.83 -26.83
CA VAL A 267 16.55 -5.89 -27.69
C VAL A 267 15.84 -4.80 -26.92
N ALA A 268 15.88 -4.81 -25.60
CA ALA A 268 15.15 -3.84 -24.77
C ALA A 268 16.08 -2.76 -24.18
N LEU A 269 15.57 -1.53 -24.16
CA LEU A 269 16.23 -0.36 -23.57
C LEU A 269 15.19 0.43 -22.77
N THR A 270 15.63 0.99 -21.64
CA THR A 270 14.83 1.89 -20.82
C THR A 270 15.55 3.22 -20.64
N ALA A 271 14.85 4.32 -20.89
CA ALA A 271 15.37 5.66 -20.67
C ALA A 271 14.47 6.44 -19.71
N ARG A 272 15.08 7.10 -18.73
CA ARG A 272 14.35 8.04 -17.85
C ARG A 272 14.16 9.38 -18.56
N ILE A 273 12.97 9.96 -18.41
CA ILE A 273 12.68 11.32 -18.87
C ILE A 273 12.94 12.24 -17.68
N SER A 274 13.99 13.07 -17.77
CA SER A 274 14.25 14.07 -16.73
C SER A 274 13.10 15.09 -16.70
N GLY A 275 12.58 15.39 -15.50
CA GLY A 275 11.54 16.40 -15.28
C GLY A 275 12.08 17.81 -15.31
N ASP A 276 12.80 18.23 -16.34
CA ASP A 276 13.27 19.61 -16.47
C ASP A 276 12.12 20.54 -16.86
N GLU A 277 12.12 21.79 -16.37
CA GLU A 277 11.09 22.83 -16.58
C GLU A 277 10.91 23.26 -18.06
N SER A 278 11.41 22.49 -19.03
CA SER A 278 11.15 22.75 -20.43
C SER A 278 9.70 22.42 -20.78
N ASP A 279 9.05 23.30 -21.53
CA ASP A 279 7.62 23.27 -21.94
C ASP A 279 7.15 21.98 -22.66
N ALA A 280 8.05 21.05 -22.99
CA ALA A 280 7.73 19.80 -23.68
C ALA A 280 7.40 18.69 -22.70
N GLY A 281 6.14 18.23 -22.71
CA GLY A 281 5.67 17.11 -21.90
C GLY A 281 6.40 15.79 -22.23
N ALA A 282 6.28 14.80 -21.33
CA ALA A 282 6.89 13.47 -21.50
C ALA A 282 6.51 12.81 -22.85
N ALA A 283 5.27 13.01 -23.28
CA ALA A 283 4.77 12.50 -24.57
C ALA A 283 5.49 13.11 -25.77
N ASP A 284 5.79 14.41 -25.76
CA ASP A 284 6.48 15.11 -26.84
C ASP A 284 7.95 14.67 -26.93
N ARG A 285 8.61 14.48 -25.77
CA ARG A 285 9.99 13.95 -25.74
C ARG A 285 10.03 12.50 -26.23
N ALA A 286 9.04 11.69 -25.87
CA ALA A 286 8.90 10.33 -26.34
C ALA A 286 8.72 10.28 -27.88
N ALA A 287 7.84 11.14 -28.43
CA ALA A 287 7.63 11.26 -29.86
C ALA A 287 8.92 11.70 -30.61
N THR A 288 9.68 12.63 -30.02
CA THR A 288 10.96 13.08 -30.56
C THR A 288 11.98 11.93 -30.59
N ALA A 289 12.10 11.17 -29.51
CA ALA A 289 13.01 10.02 -29.45
C ALA A 289 12.67 8.95 -30.50
N LEU A 290 11.37 8.65 -30.67
CA LEU A 290 10.89 7.73 -31.72
C LEU A 290 11.21 8.23 -33.13
N ALA A 291 11.00 9.52 -33.39
CA ALA A 291 11.31 10.12 -34.69
C ALA A 291 12.80 10.06 -35.01
N GLU A 292 13.68 10.29 -34.02
CA GLU A 292 15.13 10.18 -34.20
C GLU A 292 15.59 8.73 -34.42
N LEU A 293 14.98 7.75 -33.71
CA LEU A 293 15.25 6.32 -33.94
C LEU A 293 14.85 5.92 -35.37
N ALA A 294 13.70 6.36 -35.85
CA ALA A 294 13.24 6.10 -37.21
C ALA A 294 14.15 6.78 -38.25
N GLY A 295 14.59 8.03 -38.00
CA GLY A 295 15.56 8.76 -38.84
C GLY A 295 16.91 8.05 -38.94
N ALA A 296 17.35 7.40 -37.87
CA ALA A 296 18.55 6.56 -37.82
C ALA A 296 18.35 5.16 -38.45
N ARG A 297 17.18 4.86 -39.01
CA ARG A 297 16.78 3.55 -39.55
C ARG A 297 16.81 2.42 -38.52
N ILE A 298 16.57 2.74 -37.26
CA ILE A 298 16.46 1.77 -36.19
C ILE A 298 14.98 1.37 -36.06
N THR A 299 14.70 0.09 -36.23
CA THR A 299 13.29 -0.40 -36.18
C THR A 299 12.90 -0.76 -34.78
N VAL A 300 11.86 -0.09 -34.30
CA VAL A 300 11.23 -0.35 -32.99
C VAL A 300 10.03 -1.26 -33.21
N ASP A 301 9.97 -2.37 -32.48
CA ASP A 301 8.84 -3.32 -32.53
C ASP A 301 7.79 -3.01 -31.45
N ASP A 302 8.23 -2.49 -30.31
CA ASP A 302 7.33 -2.07 -29.23
C ASP A 302 7.87 -0.81 -28.54
N PHE A 303 6.96 0.01 -28.10
CA PHE A 303 7.26 1.26 -27.42
C PHE A 303 6.19 1.51 -26.36
N SER A 304 6.63 1.82 -25.15
CA SER A 304 5.71 2.27 -24.09
C SER A 304 6.29 3.46 -23.34
N LEU A 305 5.42 4.41 -23.02
CA LEU A 305 5.67 5.49 -22.09
C LEU A 305 5.12 5.08 -20.75
N GLY A 306 6.00 4.72 -19.82
CA GLY A 306 5.65 4.36 -18.44
C GLY A 306 5.67 5.60 -17.55
N GLN A 307 4.69 5.73 -16.67
CA GLN A 307 4.84 6.62 -15.52
C GLN A 307 5.89 5.99 -14.57
N PRO A 308 6.60 6.80 -13.75
CA PRO A 308 7.47 6.25 -12.71
C PRO A 308 6.70 5.23 -11.87
N SER A 309 7.36 4.15 -11.49
CA SER A 309 6.81 3.22 -10.54
C SER A 309 6.91 3.79 -9.12
N LEU A 310 6.10 3.30 -8.19
CA LEU A 310 6.29 3.62 -6.78
C LEU A 310 7.63 3.08 -6.25
N ASP A 311 8.23 2.04 -6.90
CA ASP A 311 9.57 1.55 -6.60
C ASP A 311 10.63 2.65 -6.83
N GLU A 312 10.53 3.35 -7.96
CA GLU A 312 11.43 4.49 -8.27
C GLU A 312 11.23 5.64 -7.28
N VAL A 313 9.97 5.92 -6.89
CA VAL A 313 9.67 6.90 -5.84
C VAL A 313 10.32 6.52 -4.53
N PHE A 314 10.14 5.27 -4.11
CA PHE A 314 10.66 4.78 -2.85
C PHE A 314 12.19 4.84 -2.81
N LEU A 315 12.87 4.37 -3.87
CA LEU A 315 14.32 4.45 -3.98
C LEU A 315 14.82 5.89 -3.95
N ALA A 316 14.19 6.80 -4.70
CA ALA A 316 14.59 8.21 -4.72
C ALA A 316 14.42 8.90 -3.37
N LEU A 317 13.43 8.49 -2.56
CA LEU A 317 13.16 9.06 -1.24
C LEU A 317 14.03 8.43 -0.13
N THR A 318 14.48 7.19 -0.31
CA THR A 318 15.25 6.44 0.71
C THR A 318 16.73 6.31 0.39
N ASP A 319 17.20 6.70 -0.82
CA ASP A 319 18.61 6.80 -1.17
C ASP A 319 19.29 7.94 -0.40
N HIS A 320 19.46 7.72 0.91
CA HIS A 320 20.43 8.50 1.68
C HIS A 320 21.80 7.89 1.44
N PRO A 321 22.81 8.63 0.96
CA PRO A 321 24.17 8.15 0.96
C PRO A 321 24.53 7.75 2.40
N THR A 322 24.88 6.48 2.60
CA THR A 322 25.35 6.01 3.89
C THR A 322 26.53 6.87 4.28
N GLU A 323 26.51 7.47 5.49
CA GLU A 323 27.59 8.32 6.02
C GLU A 323 28.98 7.64 6.03
N GLN A 324 29.10 6.41 5.54
CA GLN A 324 30.34 5.66 5.36
C GLN A 324 31.08 5.95 4.05
N GLU A 325 30.45 6.54 3.03
CA GLU A 325 31.14 6.94 1.78
C GLU A 325 31.66 8.37 1.81
N ALA A 326 31.28 9.19 2.78
CA ALA A 326 31.80 10.56 2.94
C ALA A 326 33.10 10.64 3.79
N ALA A 327 33.64 9.51 4.23
CA ALA A 327 34.84 9.40 5.08
C ALA A 327 35.98 8.58 4.43
N ALA A 328 35.96 8.39 3.09
CA ALA A 328 37.04 7.70 2.36
C ALA A 328 37.81 8.67 1.45
#